data_2c9c04bd1a7580bc4d7dfdb2407f5749
#
_entry.id   2c9c04bd1a7580bc4d7dfdb2407f5749
#
_cell.length_a   1.000
_cell.length_b   1.000
_cell.length_c   1.000
_cell.angle_alpha   90.00
_cell.angle_beta   90.00
_cell.angle_gamma   90.00
#
_symmetry.space_group_name_H-M   'P 1'
#
loop_
_entity.id
_entity.type
_entity.pdbx_description
1 polymer ?
#
loop_
_entity_poly.entity_id
_entity_poly.type
_entity_poly.pdbx_seq_one_letter_code
_entity_poly.pdbx_strand_id
1 'polypeptide(L)'
;AGEAHLEKLLGQAMRDPDRPEELTPEQARILGHVEQAMRAEFIFKRNKDYLVQAGKVIIVDEFTGRLMPGRRWSDGLHQAVEAKEGVTVQQDNVTYATITLQNYFRLYSKLAGMTGTALTEAEEFDKIYSLAVVAIPTNLEYQALRADSGLMEMEYKEDGQKFFYFARKEDPQTPALWRRKDFPDVVYRTEEAKLRALVMQILQRHCLGQPLLVGTTSVETSERVSDRLRADALQRLAQVMLIRAAWFEKNNRAEDGMAVPELQPLDAPLDKLSRNDLAKWLRDLGLSTNPAGEENLARLARVLGLPESAQTRLMEALQSGIKHNVLNAKKHDEESRIIADAGALGAVTIATNMAGRGVDIKLGGELAEEVLTAVNRVLRKAGHADPYDLTNEQRKAELLQIPESEQGIYQAECRLFLEEMEGAGRVKEAGGLHVVGSERHEARRIDNQLRGRAARQGDPGSSQFYLSLEDELMRRFGGQGVSDLMQ
;
A
#
# COMPACT_ATOMS: atom_id res chain seq x y z
N ALA A 1 37.06 16.72 -15.64
CA ALA A 1 36.82 15.98 -16.90
C ALA A 1 35.42 16.28 -17.47
N GLY A 2 34.35 16.30 -16.64
CA GLY A 2 32.99 16.58 -17.09
C GLY A 2 32.78 18.03 -17.58
N GLU A 3 33.32 19.01 -16.86
CA GLU A 3 33.22 20.42 -17.20
C GLU A 3 33.91 20.70 -18.56
N ALA A 4 35.15 20.23 -18.78
CA ALA A 4 35.85 20.38 -20.04
C ALA A 4 35.14 19.67 -21.22
N HIS A 5 34.40 18.58 -20.96
CA HIS A 5 33.59 17.91 -21.98
C HIS A 5 32.36 18.75 -22.36
N LEU A 6 31.71 19.35 -21.36
CA LEU A 6 30.56 20.25 -21.56
C LEU A 6 30.98 21.51 -22.33
N GLU A 7 32.08 22.13 -21.97
CA GLU A 7 32.63 23.30 -22.71
C GLU A 7 32.88 22.97 -24.18
N LYS A 8 33.41 21.77 -24.45
CA LYS A 8 33.61 21.31 -25.83
C LYS A 8 32.30 21.11 -26.59
N LEU A 9 31.24 20.61 -25.91
CA LEU A 9 29.91 20.41 -26.49
C LEU A 9 29.19 21.75 -26.72
N LEU A 10 29.33 22.69 -25.79
CA LEU A 10 28.74 24.01 -25.87
C LEU A 10 29.48 24.97 -26.79
N GLY A 11 30.74 24.64 -27.15
CA GLY A 11 31.58 25.48 -27.98
C GLY A 11 32.08 26.78 -27.31
N GLN A 12 31.93 26.88 -25.98
CA GLN A 12 32.34 28.04 -25.21
C GLN A 12 32.75 27.64 -23.77
N ALA A 13 33.64 28.45 -23.16
CA ALA A 13 34.11 28.26 -21.81
C ALA A 13 32.99 28.61 -20.82
N MET A 14 32.76 27.76 -19.83
CA MET A 14 31.79 27.98 -18.77
C MET A 14 32.32 28.94 -17.70
N ARG A 15 33.64 29.07 -17.58
CA ARG A 15 34.34 29.98 -16.68
C ARG A 15 35.55 30.59 -17.36
N ASP A 16 35.94 31.77 -16.92
CA ASP A 16 37.23 32.37 -17.30
C ASP A 16 38.35 31.59 -16.58
N PRO A 17 39.33 31.00 -17.32
CA PRO A 17 40.44 30.28 -16.71
C PRO A 17 41.28 31.13 -15.75
N ASP A 18 41.41 32.44 -16.05
CA ASP A 18 42.22 33.38 -15.28
C ASP A 18 41.47 33.99 -14.10
N ARG A 19 40.09 33.97 -14.15
CA ARG A 19 39.20 34.51 -13.10
C ARG A 19 37.97 33.61 -12.90
N PRO A 20 38.15 32.41 -12.38
CA PRO A 20 37.06 31.43 -12.26
C PRO A 20 35.90 31.84 -11.34
N GLU A 21 36.08 32.84 -10.49
CA GLU A 21 35.10 33.35 -9.58
C GLU A 21 34.25 34.50 -10.20
N GLU A 22 34.70 35.12 -11.28
CA GLU A 22 34.01 36.21 -11.97
C GLU A 22 33.22 35.63 -13.15
N LEU A 23 31.91 35.45 -12.96
CA LEU A 23 31.03 34.95 -14.04
C LEU A 23 30.39 36.13 -14.78
N THR A 24 30.42 36.08 -16.09
CA THR A 24 29.57 36.95 -16.91
C THR A 24 28.09 36.52 -16.74
N PRO A 25 27.12 37.42 -16.98
CA PRO A 25 25.70 37.07 -16.94
C PRO A 25 25.32 35.88 -17.83
N GLU A 26 25.98 35.73 -18.96
CA GLU A 26 25.76 34.62 -19.89
C GLU A 26 26.31 33.31 -19.34
N GLN A 27 27.52 33.31 -18.78
CA GLN A 27 28.12 32.16 -18.13
C GLN A 27 27.31 31.71 -16.92
N ALA A 28 26.82 32.63 -16.08
CA ALA A 28 25.95 32.34 -14.95
C ALA A 28 24.65 31.68 -15.41
N ARG A 29 24.06 32.16 -16.53
CA ARG A 29 22.87 31.53 -17.12
C ARG A 29 23.11 30.12 -17.59
N ILE A 30 24.22 29.86 -18.27
CA ILE A 30 24.59 28.54 -18.79
C ILE A 30 24.82 27.56 -17.62
N LEU A 31 25.57 27.99 -16.59
CA LEU A 31 25.78 27.20 -15.39
C LEU A 31 24.45 26.85 -14.71
N GLY A 32 23.52 27.79 -14.62
CA GLY A 32 22.18 27.53 -14.12
C GLY A 32 21.42 26.47 -14.93
N HIS A 33 21.51 26.54 -16.28
CA HIS A 33 20.90 25.50 -17.12
C HIS A 33 21.54 24.13 -16.96
N VAL A 34 22.85 24.06 -16.82
CA VAL A 34 23.58 22.81 -16.56
C VAL A 34 23.17 22.22 -15.21
N GLU A 35 23.07 23.05 -14.17
CA GLU A 35 22.60 22.60 -12.85
C GLU A 35 21.18 22.01 -12.92
N GLN A 36 20.25 22.71 -13.57
CA GLN A 36 18.89 22.21 -13.71
C GLN A 36 18.81 20.94 -14.57
N ALA A 37 19.63 20.84 -15.61
CA ALA A 37 19.72 19.62 -16.42
C ALA A 37 20.25 18.42 -15.61
N MET A 38 21.26 18.65 -14.75
CA MET A 38 21.77 17.61 -13.84
C MET A 38 20.69 17.21 -12.82
N ARG A 39 19.99 18.17 -12.22
CA ARG A 39 18.87 17.89 -11.31
C ARG A 39 17.77 17.08 -12.00
N ALA A 40 17.37 17.47 -13.21
CA ALA A 40 16.37 16.78 -14.00
C ALA A 40 16.78 15.34 -14.29
N GLU A 41 18.05 15.08 -14.60
CA GLU A 41 18.55 13.75 -14.96
C GLU A 41 18.71 12.83 -13.74
N PHE A 42 19.34 13.33 -12.68
CA PHE A 42 19.76 12.48 -11.56
C PHE A 42 18.78 12.47 -10.39
N ILE A 43 18.07 13.56 -10.12
CA ILE A 43 17.19 13.69 -8.96
C ILE A 43 15.74 13.36 -9.34
N PHE A 44 15.22 14.00 -10.40
CA PHE A 44 13.81 13.86 -10.76
C PHE A 44 13.57 12.64 -11.64
N LYS A 45 12.77 11.69 -11.16
CA LYS A 45 12.52 10.41 -11.82
C LYS A 45 11.12 10.36 -12.44
N ARG A 46 11.08 9.90 -13.69
CA ARG A 46 9.82 9.60 -14.39
C ARG A 46 9.06 8.51 -13.64
N ASN A 47 7.74 8.61 -13.61
CA ASN A 47 6.82 7.71 -12.89
C ASN A 47 6.95 7.72 -11.35
N LYS A 48 7.76 8.63 -10.80
CA LYS A 48 7.84 8.92 -9.35
C LYS A 48 7.48 10.38 -9.10
N ASP A 49 8.30 11.30 -9.59
CA ASP A 49 8.14 12.75 -9.34
C ASP A 49 7.28 13.43 -10.40
N TYR A 50 7.14 12.82 -11.57
CA TYR A 50 6.32 13.30 -12.68
C TYR A 50 5.88 12.18 -13.63
N LEU A 51 4.80 12.45 -14.39
CA LEU A 51 4.38 11.65 -15.54
C LEU A 51 4.51 12.46 -16.83
N VAL A 52 4.69 11.75 -17.95
CA VAL A 52 4.56 12.34 -19.29
C VAL A 52 3.25 11.86 -19.89
N GLN A 53 2.31 12.79 -20.08
CA GLN A 53 0.98 12.49 -20.58
C GLN A 53 0.56 13.53 -21.61
N ALA A 54 0.03 13.09 -22.74
CA ALA A 54 -0.39 13.95 -23.85
C ALA A 54 0.70 14.98 -24.29
N GLY A 55 1.98 14.56 -24.29
CA GLY A 55 3.11 15.42 -24.66
C GLY A 55 3.46 16.52 -23.63
N LYS A 56 3.01 16.38 -22.39
CA LYS A 56 3.30 17.31 -21.30
C LYS A 56 3.87 16.58 -20.09
N VAL A 57 4.77 17.24 -19.38
CA VAL A 57 5.24 16.82 -18.06
C VAL A 57 4.23 17.29 -17.02
N ILE A 58 3.72 16.36 -16.21
CA ILE A 58 2.78 16.65 -15.12
C ILE A 58 3.41 16.19 -13.82
N ILE A 59 3.51 17.10 -12.86
CA ILE A 59 4.09 16.83 -11.55
C ILE A 59 3.19 15.86 -10.78
N VAL A 60 3.80 14.90 -10.09
CA VAL A 60 3.17 14.05 -9.09
C VAL A 60 3.47 14.63 -7.72
N ASP A 61 2.45 14.90 -6.93
CA ASP A 61 2.64 15.35 -5.55
C ASP A 61 3.22 14.22 -4.69
N GLU A 62 4.37 14.45 -4.11
CA GLU A 62 5.11 13.47 -3.31
C GLU A 62 4.29 12.93 -2.13
N PHE A 63 3.48 13.76 -1.51
CA PHE A 63 2.73 13.40 -0.31
C PHE A 63 1.38 12.73 -0.59
N THR A 64 0.72 13.08 -1.68
CA THR A 64 -0.62 12.57 -2.02
C THR A 64 -0.59 11.61 -3.19
N GLY A 65 0.51 11.57 -3.96
CA GLY A 65 0.60 10.80 -5.20
C GLY A 65 -0.31 11.30 -6.32
N ARG A 66 -0.92 12.49 -6.15
CA ARG A 66 -1.86 13.07 -7.12
C ARG A 66 -1.15 13.85 -8.21
N LEU A 67 -1.72 13.79 -9.40
CA LEU A 67 -1.28 14.66 -10.49
C LEU A 67 -1.59 16.12 -10.19
N MET A 68 -0.66 17.00 -10.52
CA MET A 68 -0.78 18.44 -10.36
C MET A 68 -0.78 19.15 -11.73
N PRO A 69 -1.86 19.04 -12.51
CA PRO A 69 -1.92 19.67 -13.82
C PRO A 69 -1.82 21.20 -13.69
N GLY A 70 -1.04 21.83 -14.58
CA GLY A 70 -0.82 23.26 -14.59
C GLY A 70 0.24 23.77 -13.61
N ARG A 71 0.71 22.95 -12.67
CA ARG A 71 1.89 23.27 -11.85
C ARG A 71 3.18 23.02 -12.60
N ARG A 72 4.17 23.85 -12.35
CA ARG A 72 5.52 23.74 -12.94
C ARG A 72 6.55 23.99 -11.84
N TRP A 73 7.69 23.30 -11.93
CA TRP A 73 8.85 23.64 -11.12
C TRP A 73 9.46 24.95 -11.61
N SER A 74 9.99 25.74 -10.70
CA SER A 74 10.63 27.03 -10.98
C SER A 74 12.05 26.90 -11.51
N ASP A 75 12.64 28.02 -11.82
CA ASP A 75 14.06 28.21 -12.11
C ASP A 75 14.57 27.38 -13.31
N GLY A 76 13.69 27.08 -14.26
CA GLY A 76 14.06 26.30 -15.46
C GLY A 76 14.09 24.79 -15.27
N LEU A 77 13.84 24.27 -14.06
CA LEU A 77 13.85 22.84 -13.81
C LEU A 77 12.76 22.11 -14.61
N HIS A 78 11.54 22.66 -14.67
CA HIS A 78 10.47 22.02 -15.46
C HIS A 78 10.82 21.93 -16.93
N GLN A 79 11.41 22.99 -17.48
CA GLN A 79 11.92 23.03 -18.85
C GLN A 79 13.04 22.01 -19.07
N ALA A 80 13.94 21.83 -18.11
CA ALA A 80 14.98 20.82 -18.17
C ALA A 80 14.41 19.39 -18.19
N VAL A 81 13.36 19.13 -17.42
CA VAL A 81 12.63 17.86 -17.46
C VAL A 81 11.87 17.67 -18.78
N GLU A 82 11.23 18.72 -19.31
CA GLU A 82 10.60 18.69 -20.64
C GLU A 82 11.61 18.36 -21.74
N ALA A 83 12.81 18.96 -21.68
CA ALA A 83 13.91 18.66 -22.62
C ALA A 83 14.42 17.22 -22.47
N LYS A 84 14.61 16.74 -21.23
CA LYS A 84 15.00 15.35 -20.93
C LYS A 84 14.03 14.35 -21.56
N GLU A 85 12.73 14.61 -21.44
CA GLU A 85 11.66 13.72 -21.94
C GLU A 85 11.36 13.93 -23.44
N GLY A 86 12.04 14.87 -24.11
CA GLY A 86 11.85 15.15 -25.54
C GLY A 86 10.49 15.74 -25.88
N VAL A 87 9.79 16.33 -24.91
CA VAL A 87 8.53 17.04 -25.14
C VAL A 87 8.75 18.51 -25.42
N THR A 88 7.74 19.22 -25.92
CA THR A 88 7.85 20.64 -26.24
C THR A 88 8.11 21.46 -24.98
N VAL A 89 9.25 22.16 -24.94
CA VAL A 89 9.60 23.06 -23.84
C VAL A 89 8.69 24.29 -23.87
N GLN A 90 7.98 24.53 -22.76
CA GLN A 90 7.06 25.66 -22.62
C GLN A 90 7.72 26.83 -21.88
N GLN A 91 7.24 28.04 -22.14
CA GLN A 91 7.67 29.21 -21.40
C GLN A 91 7.15 29.17 -19.96
N ASP A 92 7.95 29.67 -19.02
CA ASP A 92 7.53 29.79 -17.64
C ASP A 92 6.57 30.96 -17.44
N ASN A 93 5.68 30.80 -16.45
CA ASN A 93 4.86 31.89 -15.98
C ASN A 93 5.70 32.87 -15.17
N VAL A 94 5.42 34.16 -15.30
CA VAL A 94 6.07 35.19 -14.48
C VAL A 94 5.41 35.18 -13.09
N THR A 95 6.20 34.83 -12.08
CA THR A 95 5.76 34.89 -10.68
C THR A 95 5.99 36.30 -10.15
N TYR A 96 4.93 37.04 -9.88
CA TYR A 96 5.03 38.42 -9.36
C TYR A 96 5.38 38.48 -7.87
N ALA A 97 4.88 37.54 -7.09
CA ALA A 97 5.13 37.45 -5.65
C ALA A 97 4.90 36.04 -5.13
N THR A 98 5.60 35.68 -4.07
CA THR A 98 5.43 34.42 -3.36
C THR A 98 5.26 34.68 -1.86
N ILE A 99 4.45 33.87 -1.21
CA ILE A 99 4.34 33.81 0.24
C ILE A 99 4.44 32.35 0.67
N THR A 100 5.18 32.07 1.73
CA THR A 100 5.21 30.73 2.29
C THR A 100 3.90 30.38 2.97
N LEU A 101 3.54 29.10 3.01
CA LEU A 101 2.33 28.64 3.73
C LEU A 101 2.38 29.06 5.20
N GLN A 102 3.54 28.98 5.84
CA GLN A 102 3.74 29.39 7.22
C GLN A 102 3.37 30.86 7.44
N ASN A 103 3.88 31.74 6.60
CA ASN A 103 3.57 33.18 6.70
C ASN A 103 2.11 33.47 6.35
N TYR A 104 1.56 32.78 5.35
CA TYR A 104 0.16 32.93 4.98
C TYR A 104 -0.78 32.58 6.14
N PHE A 105 -0.60 31.42 6.76
CA PHE A 105 -1.47 31.00 7.87
C PHE A 105 -1.26 31.84 9.16
N ARG A 106 -0.08 32.41 9.36
CA ARG A 106 0.15 33.36 10.47
C ARG A 106 -0.59 34.67 10.35
N LEU A 107 -1.19 34.98 9.18
CA LEU A 107 -2.06 36.15 9.02
C LEU A 107 -3.42 36.02 9.73
N TYR A 108 -3.80 34.78 10.08
CA TYR A 108 -5.07 34.55 10.76
C TYR A 108 -4.91 34.70 12.27
N SER A 109 -5.79 35.53 12.88
CA SER A 109 -5.81 35.71 14.33
C SER A 109 -6.32 34.47 15.09
N LYS A 110 -7.13 33.62 14.43
CA LYS A 110 -7.63 32.38 14.95
C LYS A 110 -7.34 31.26 13.95
N LEU A 111 -6.46 30.37 14.35
CA LEU A 111 -6.02 29.24 13.53
C LEU A 111 -6.24 27.94 14.31
N ALA A 112 -6.87 26.96 13.67
CA ALA A 112 -7.04 25.61 14.19
C ALA A 112 -7.05 24.62 13.03
N GLY A 113 -6.73 23.36 13.31
CA GLY A 113 -6.74 22.28 12.33
C GLY A 113 -7.03 20.95 12.99
N MET A 114 -7.37 19.95 12.20
CA MET A 114 -7.67 18.59 12.67
C MET A 114 -7.13 17.57 11.69
N THR A 115 -6.39 16.59 12.22
CA THR A 115 -5.87 15.44 11.46
C THR A 115 -5.61 14.26 12.39
N GLY A 116 -5.63 13.05 11.85
CA GLY A 116 -5.30 11.83 12.61
C GLY A 116 -3.81 11.67 12.94
N THR A 117 -2.92 12.56 12.48
CA THR A 117 -1.45 12.38 12.58
C THR A 117 -0.69 13.63 13.02
N ALA A 118 -1.36 14.62 13.61
CA ALA A 118 -0.72 15.87 14.05
C ALA A 118 0.32 15.65 15.16
N LEU A 119 0.15 14.64 16.01
CA LEU A 119 1.00 14.43 17.18
C LEU A 119 2.47 14.20 16.82
N THR A 120 2.76 13.60 15.66
CA THR A 120 4.14 13.38 15.18
C THR A 120 4.87 14.70 14.85
N GLU A 121 4.11 15.76 14.57
CA GLU A 121 4.60 17.08 14.16
C GLU A 121 4.26 18.17 15.20
N ALA A 122 3.97 17.76 16.46
CA ALA A 122 3.51 18.69 17.49
C ALA A 122 4.52 19.81 17.78
N GLU A 123 5.81 19.49 17.77
CA GLU A 123 6.89 20.47 17.98
C GLU A 123 6.95 21.50 16.85
N GLU A 124 6.70 21.12 15.60
CA GLU A 124 6.65 22.03 14.46
C GLU A 124 5.43 22.96 14.55
N PHE A 125 4.25 22.44 14.92
CA PHE A 125 3.07 23.25 15.13
C PHE A 125 3.26 24.28 16.24
N ASP A 126 3.92 23.91 17.34
CA ASP A 126 4.21 24.85 18.42
C ASP A 126 5.22 25.93 17.98
N LYS A 127 6.34 25.56 17.38
CA LYS A 127 7.39 26.47 16.94
C LYS A 127 6.94 27.46 15.89
N ILE A 128 6.14 27.03 14.90
CA ILE A 128 5.75 27.88 13.76
C ILE A 128 4.49 28.71 14.05
N TYR A 129 3.50 28.11 14.69
CA TYR A 129 2.17 28.69 14.85
C TYR A 129 1.75 28.92 16.30
N SER A 130 2.57 28.51 17.26
CA SER A 130 2.23 28.50 18.69
C SER A 130 0.93 27.74 18.98
N LEU A 131 0.72 26.61 18.27
CA LEU A 131 -0.46 25.75 18.40
C LEU A 131 -0.13 24.50 19.19
N ALA A 132 -0.86 24.29 20.29
CA ALA A 132 -0.82 23.03 21.02
C ALA A 132 -1.54 21.92 20.25
N VAL A 133 -0.93 20.73 20.18
CA VAL A 133 -1.56 19.53 19.61
C VAL A 133 -2.18 18.72 20.73
N VAL A 134 -3.49 18.47 20.63
CA VAL A 134 -4.25 17.67 21.60
C VAL A 134 -4.75 16.41 20.89
N ALA A 135 -4.42 15.24 21.43
CA ALA A 135 -4.93 13.96 20.97
C ALA A 135 -6.33 13.72 21.55
N ILE A 136 -7.33 13.64 20.67
CA ILE A 136 -8.69 13.31 21.05
C ILE A 136 -8.91 11.83 20.68
N PRO A 137 -9.28 10.95 21.65
CA PRO A 137 -9.58 9.56 21.35
C PRO A 137 -10.77 9.47 20.37
N THR A 138 -10.83 8.39 19.60
CA THR A 138 -11.98 8.12 18.74
C THR A 138 -13.25 7.98 19.55
N ASN A 139 -14.41 8.24 18.93
CA ASN A 139 -15.69 8.10 19.62
C ASN A 139 -15.88 6.71 20.24
N LEU A 140 -15.49 5.65 19.51
CA LEU A 140 -15.60 4.27 19.99
C LEU A 140 -14.64 4.00 21.17
N GLU A 141 -13.39 4.45 21.10
CA GLU A 141 -12.44 4.33 22.22
C GLU A 141 -12.89 5.13 23.43
N TYR A 142 -13.38 6.36 23.21
CA TYR A 142 -13.92 7.18 24.30
C TYR A 142 -15.11 6.51 24.96
N GLN A 143 -16.05 5.95 24.19
CA GLN A 143 -17.19 5.19 24.73
C GLN A 143 -16.73 3.92 25.46
N ALA A 144 -15.78 3.18 24.90
CA ALA A 144 -15.28 1.95 25.51
C ALA A 144 -14.56 2.19 26.85
N LEU A 145 -13.84 3.31 26.98
CA LEU A 145 -13.09 3.68 28.19
C LEU A 145 -13.98 4.31 29.30
N ARG A 146 -15.23 4.64 29.02
CA ARG A 146 -16.15 5.15 30.06
C ARG A 146 -16.43 4.09 31.11
N ALA A 147 -16.52 4.53 32.37
CA ALA A 147 -16.78 3.63 33.49
C ALA A 147 -18.13 2.86 33.40
N ASP A 148 -19.09 3.47 32.72
CA ASP A 148 -20.46 2.92 32.50
C ASP A 148 -20.61 2.16 31.17
N SER A 149 -19.54 1.97 30.40
CA SER A 149 -19.59 1.35 29.08
C SER A 149 -19.99 -0.13 29.09
N GLY A 150 -19.81 -0.82 30.18
CA GLY A 150 -19.93 -2.28 30.23
C GLY A 150 -18.85 -3.04 29.48
N LEU A 151 -17.88 -2.32 28.90
CA LEU A 151 -16.73 -2.88 28.17
C LEU A 151 -15.49 -2.96 29.07
N MET A 152 -14.59 -3.88 28.74
CA MET A 152 -13.28 -4.02 29.34
C MET A 152 -12.22 -4.28 28.27
N GLU A 153 -11.01 -3.79 28.49
CA GLU A 153 -9.88 -4.07 27.60
C GLU A 153 -9.32 -5.45 27.89
N MET A 154 -9.17 -6.25 26.84
CA MET A 154 -8.62 -7.60 26.88
C MET A 154 -7.31 -7.65 26.15
N GLU A 155 -6.29 -8.32 26.74
CA GLU A 155 -5.00 -8.61 26.12
C GLU A 155 -5.00 -10.06 25.63
N TYR A 156 -4.46 -10.30 24.44
CA TYR A 156 -4.15 -11.64 23.94
C TYR A 156 -2.81 -11.65 23.23
N LYS A 157 -2.26 -12.83 23.02
CA LYS A 157 -0.98 -13.02 22.35
C LYS A 157 -1.15 -13.75 21.04
N GLU A 158 -0.50 -13.25 20.00
CA GLU A 158 -0.41 -13.87 18.68
C GLU A 158 1.03 -13.70 18.19
N ASP A 159 1.67 -14.78 17.73
CA ASP A 159 3.07 -14.80 17.29
C ASP A 159 4.07 -14.17 18.29
N GLY A 160 3.82 -14.36 19.57
CA GLY A 160 4.65 -13.84 20.66
C GLY A 160 4.42 -12.36 20.98
N GLN A 161 3.51 -11.69 20.29
CA GLN A 161 3.17 -10.28 20.48
C GLN A 161 1.86 -10.10 21.23
N LYS A 162 1.75 -8.96 21.91
CA LYS A 162 0.56 -8.58 22.66
C LYS A 162 -0.32 -7.68 21.80
N PHE A 163 -1.59 -8.05 21.71
CA PHE A 163 -2.64 -7.28 21.05
C PHE A 163 -3.82 -7.09 21.98
N PHE A 164 -4.70 -6.14 21.65
CA PHE A 164 -5.78 -5.73 22.51
C PHE A 164 -7.10 -5.65 21.74
N TYR A 165 -8.19 -5.89 22.43
CA TYR A 165 -9.56 -5.64 22.00
C TYR A 165 -10.44 -5.23 23.20
N PHE A 166 -11.61 -4.67 22.94
CA PHE A 166 -12.60 -4.44 23.96
C PHE A 166 -13.68 -5.52 23.87
N ALA A 167 -14.03 -6.09 25.02
CA ALA A 167 -15.09 -7.08 25.15
C ALA A 167 -16.12 -6.64 26.17
N ARG A 168 -17.32 -7.21 26.12
CA ARG A 168 -18.34 -7.01 27.18
C ARG A 168 -17.90 -7.72 28.45
N LYS A 169 -18.22 -7.14 29.61
CA LYS A 169 -17.89 -7.75 30.92
C LYS A 169 -18.53 -9.09 31.13
N GLU A 170 -19.71 -9.30 30.55
CA GLU A 170 -20.49 -10.56 30.61
C GLU A 170 -19.91 -11.63 29.68
N ASP A 171 -19.22 -11.23 28.62
CA ASP A 171 -18.59 -12.13 27.64
C ASP A 171 -17.16 -11.61 27.24
N PRO A 172 -16.17 -11.85 28.08
CA PRO A 172 -14.80 -11.35 27.85
C PRO A 172 -14.09 -12.02 26.66
N GLN A 173 -14.57 -13.16 26.18
CA GLN A 173 -13.91 -13.91 25.11
C GLN A 173 -14.32 -13.44 23.71
N THR A 174 -15.48 -12.80 23.60
CA THR A 174 -15.98 -12.29 22.31
C THR A 174 -15.64 -10.81 22.14
N PRO A 175 -14.79 -10.48 21.17
CA PRO A 175 -14.46 -9.09 20.88
C PRO A 175 -15.68 -8.28 20.45
N ALA A 176 -15.97 -7.19 21.15
CA ALA A 176 -16.99 -6.22 20.77
C ALA A 176 -16.41 -5.12 19.85
N LEU A 177 -15.18 -4.68 20.13
CA LEU A 177 -14.46 -3.71 19.33
C LEU A 177 -12.99 -4.12 19.24
N TRP A 178 -12.45 -4.17 18.03
CA TRP A 178 -11.06 -4.50 17.80
C TRP A 178 -10.17 -3.27 17.85
N ARG A 179 -8.95 -3.45 18.35
CA ARG A 179 -7.82 -2.54 18.09
C ARG A 179 -7.00 -3.08 16.95
N ARG A 180 -6.41 -2.17 16.16
CA ARG A 180 -5.53 -2.56 15.04
C ARG A 180 -4.32 -3.33 15.56
N LYS A 181 -3.99 -4.43 14.88
CA LYS A 181 -2.76 -5.19 15.10
C LYS A 181 -1.64 -4.58 14.26
N ASP A 182 -0.71 -3.92 14.89
CA ASP A 182 0.49 -3.43 14.21
C ASP A 182 1.62 -4.42 14.42
N PHE A 183 1.88 -5.26 13.40
CA PHE A 183 3.00 -6.18 13.42
C PHE A 183 4.33 -5.43 13.26
N PRO A 184 5.46 -5.96 13.79
CA PRO A 184 6.78 -5.38 13.59
C PRO A 184 7.16 -5.34 12.12
N ASP A 185 8.07 -4.43 11.82
CA ASP A 185 8.69 -4.37 10.50
C ASP A 185 9.54 -5.61 10.28
N VAL A 186 9.51 -6.13 9.05
CA VAL A 186 10.38 -7.22 8.61
C VAL A 186 11.42 -6.63 7.67
N VAL A 187 12.70 -6.80 8.01
CA VAL A 187 13.81 -6.21 7.27
C VAL A 187 14.56 -7.29 6.50
N TYR A 188 14.72 -7.08 5.20
CA TYR A 188 15.44 -7.97 4.30
C TYR A 188 16.75 -7.33 3.83
N ARG A 189 17.73 -8.17 3.52
CA ARG A 189 19.02 -7.71 3.01
C ARG A 189 18.90 -7.09 1.61
N THR A 190 18.10 -7.72 0.73
CA THR A 190 17.93 -7.30 -0.67
C THR A 190 16.48 -6.96 -0.97
N GLU A 191 16.28 -6.09 -1.97
CA GLU A 191 14.95 -5.73 -2.45
C GLU A 191 14.21 -6.92 -3.05
N GLU A 192 14.92 -7.84 -3.72
CA GLU A 192 14.31 -9.05 -4.28
C GLU A 192 13.75 -9.97 -3.18
N ALA A 193 14.50 -10.18 -2.09
CA ALA A 193 14.02 -10.98 -0.95
C ALA A 193 12.78 -10.34 -0.30
N LYS A 194 12.79 -9.01 -0.15
CA LYS A 194 11.62 -8.24 0.33
C LYS A 194 10.41 -8.44 -0.58
N LEU A 195 10.57 -8.26 -1.90
CA LEU A 195 9.47 -8.41 -2.85
C LEU A 195 8.89 -9.83 -2.86
N ARG A 196 9.73 -10.86 -2.76
CA ARG A 196 9.25 -12.25 -2.64
C ARG A 196 8.42 -12.46 -1.39
N ALA A 197 8.93 -12.01 -0.24
CA ALA A 197 8.21 -12.14 1.02
C ALA A 197 6.89 -11.36 1.01
N LEU A 198 6.88 -10.17 0.43
CA LEU A 198 5.67 -9.37 0.21
C LEU A 198 4.64 -10.13 -0.64
N VAL A 199 5.06 -10.71 -1.76
CA VAL A 199 4.17 -11.47 -2.65
C VAL A 199 3.67 -12.74 -1.97
N MET A 200 4.51 -13.43 -1.19
CA MET A 200 4.08 -14.59 -0.38
C MET A 200 3.00 -14.18 0.64
N GLN A 201 3.17 -13.06 1.32
CA GLN A 201 2.17 -12.52 2.26
C GLN A 201 0.86 -12.19 1.54
N ILE A 202 0.95 -11.54 0.37
CA ILE A 202 -0.24 -11.22 -0.44
C ILE A 202 -0.96 -12.52 -0.85
N LEU A 203 -0.23 -13.51 -1.35
CA LEU A 203 -0.79 -14.80 -1.76
C LEU A 203 -1.47 -15.52 -0.58
N GLN A 204 -0.79 -15.60 0.56
CA GLN A 204 -1.31 -16.25 1.78
C GLN A 204 -2.62 -15.59 2.24
N ARG A 205 -2.62 -14.26 2.42
CA ARG A 205 -3.80 -13.52 2.91
C ARG A 205 -4.95 -13.56 1.90
N HIS A 206 -4.66 -13.41 0.60
CA HIS A 206 -5.64 -13.55 -0.46
C HIS A 206 -6.32 -14.93 -0.44
N CYS A 207 -5.55 -16.01 -0.28
CA CYS A 207 -6.09 -17.37 -0.18
C CYS A 207 -6.98 -17.55 1.05
N LEU A 208 -6.68 -16.90 2.16
CA LEU A 208 -7.53 -16.87 3.36
C LEU A 208 -8.79 -16.00 3.21
N GLY A 209 -8.92 -15.26 2.11
CA GLY A 209 -10.02 -14.33 1.88
C GLY A 209 -9.87 -12.99 2.57
N GLN A 210 -8.73 -12.71 3.19
CA GLN A 210 -8.45 -11.44 3.81
C GLN A 210 -8.15 -10.37 2.75
N PRO A 211 -8.83 -9.21 2.76
CA PRO A 211 -8.50 -8.10 1.86
C PRO A 211 -7.17 -7.45 2.23
N LEU A 212 -6.41 -7.02 1.20
CA LEU A 212 -5.11 -6.37 1.37
C LEU A 212 -5.07 -5.01 0.70
N LEU A 213 -4.50 -4.05 1.41
CA LEU A 213 -4.08 -2.76 0.87
C LEU A 213 -2.56 -2.66 0.93
N VAL A 214 -1.89 -2.68 -0.22
CA VAL A 214 -0.43 -2.59 -0.33
C VAL A 214 -0.05 -1.15 -0.65
N GLY A 215 0.57 -0.46 0.31
CA GLY A 215 1.10 0.88 0.14
C GLY A 215 2.51 0.84 -0.47
N THR A 216 2.72 1.61 -1.53
CA THR A 216 4.02 1.77 -2.20
C THR A 216 4.42 3.24 -2.25
N THR A 217 5.71 3.52 -2.36
CA THR A 217 6.26 4.89 -2.37
C THR A 217 6.33 5.49 -3.77
N SER A 218 6.24 4.67 -4.83
CA SER A 218 6.34 5.13 -6.22
C SER A 218 5.42 4.36 -7.15
N VAL A 219 5.13 4.97 -8.31
CA VAL A 219 4.40 4.30 -9.41
C VAL A 219 5.18 3.07 -9.89
N GLU A 220 6.51 3.17 -9.98
CA GLU A 220 7.37 2.06 -10.40
C GLU A 220 7.28 0.88 -9.43
N THR A 221 7.38 1.11 -8.11
CA THR A 221 7.21 0.06 -7.10
C THR A 221 5.83 -0.58 -7.19
N SER A 222 4.77 0.21 -7.43
CA SER A 222 3.41 -0.32 -7.59
C SER A 222 3.28 -1.24 -8.81
N GLU A 223 3.89 -0.88 -9.93
CA GLU A 223 3.91 -1.68 -11.15
C GLU A 223 4.72 -2.97 -10.96
N ARG A 224 5.89 -2.89 -10.29
CA ARG A 224 6.72 -4.07 -9.98
C ARG A 224 5.99 -5.07 -9.08
N VAL A 225 5.28 -4.61 -8.06
CA VAL A 225 4.44 -5.49 -7.22
C VAL A 225 3.32 -6.10 -8.06
N SER A 226 2.64 -5.30 -8.88
CA SER A 226 1.58 -5.77 -9.78
C SER A 226 2.07 -6.86 -10.73
N ASP A 227 3.23 -6.69 -11.36
CA ASP A 227 3.81 -7.68 -12.27
C ASP A 227 4.12 -9.02 -11.55
N ARG A 228 4.50 -8.97 -10.27
CA ARG A 228 4.76 -10.16 -9.46
C ARG A 228 3.49 -10.93 -9.06
N LEU A 229 2.30 -10.35 -9.21
CA LEU A 229 1.01 -11.02 -8.96
C LEU A 229 0.42 -11.71 -10.20
N ARG A 230 1.10 -11.63 -11.34
CA ARG A 230 0.72 -12.37 -12.55
C ARG A 230 0.99 -13.86 -12.41
N ALA A 231 0.22 -14.68 -13.12
CA ALA A 231 0.29 -16.14 -13.02
C ALA A 231 1.71 -16.69 -13.22
N ASP A 232 2.45 -16.19 -14.21
CA ASP A 232 3.80 -16.68 -14.52
C ASP A 232 4.82 -16.35 -13.41
N ALA A 233 4.71 -15.20 -12.77
CA ALA A 233 5.56 -14.81 -11.64
C ALA A 233 5.21 -15.61 -10.39
N LEU A 234 3.93 -15.80 -10.10
CA LEU A 234 3.47 -16.63 -8.97
C LEU A 234 3.87 -18.09 -9.14
N GLN A 235 3.78 -18.65 -10.35
CA GLN A 235 4.25 -20.01 -10.63
C GLN A 235 5.75 -20.18 -10.38
N ARG A 236 6.58 -19.20 -10.79
CA ARG A 236 8.03 -19.24 -10.51
C ARG A 236 8.31 -19.15 -9.01
N LEU A 237 7.61 -18.24 -8.32
CA LEU A 237 7.74 -18.13 -6.86
C LEU A 237 7.34 -19.44 -6.18
N ALA A 238 6.22 -20.04 -6.56
CA ALA A 238 5.76 -21.32 -6.05
C ALA A 238 6.78 -22.45 -6.31
N GLN A 239 7.38 -22.50 -7.52
CA GLN A 239 8.44 -23.47 -7.83
C GLN A 239 9.67 -23.28 -6.93
N VAL A 240 10.11 -22.03 -6.71
CA VAL A 240 11.22 -21.73 -5.77
C VAL A 240 10.88 -22.20 -4.36
N MET A 241 9.66 -21.93 -3.87
CA MET A 241 9.21 -22.38 -2.55
C MET A 241 9.20 -23.92 -2.44
N LEU A 242 8.68 -24.61 -3.45
CA LEU A 242 8.67 -26.07 -3.50
C LEU A 242 10.08 -26.66 -3.48
N ILE A 243 11.00 -26.10 -4.28
CA ILE A 243 12.39 -26.52 -4.34
C ILE A 243 13.06 -26.35 -2.97
N ARG A 244 12.91 -25.18 -2.36
CA ARG A 244 13.49 -24.90 -1.03
C ARG A 244 12.94 -25.86 0.02
N ALA A 245 11.63 -25.98 0.12
CA ALA A 245 10.98 -26.87 1.09
C ALA A 245 11.42 -28.34 0.92
N ALA A 246 11.46 -28.84 -0.33
CA ALA A 246 11.89 -30.22 -0.61
C ALA A 246 13.37 -30.41 -0.37
N TRP A 247 14.21 -29.39 -0.62
CA TRP A 247 15.63 -29.47 -0.35
C TRP A 247 15.92 -29.58 1.16
N PHE A 248 15.27 -28.72 1.97
CA PHE A 248 15.40 -28.74 3.44
C PHE A 248 14.90 -30.09 4.02
N GLU A 249 13.76 -30.59 3.52
CA GLU A 249 13.20 -31.88 3.92
C GLU A 249 14.14 -33.03 3.58
N LYS A 250 14.69 -33.08 2.35
CA LYS A 250 15.63 -34.10 1.89
C LYS A 250 16.94 -34.11 2.69
N ASN A 251 17.41 -32.93 3.12
CA ASN A 251 18.65 -32.81 3.88
C ASN A 251 18.43 -32.84 5.40
N ASN A 252 17.19 -33.08 5.85
CA ASN A 252 16.80 -33.14 7.26
C ASN A 252 17.25 -31.91 8.06
N ARG A 253 17.13 -30.71 7.42
CA ARG A 253 17.45 -29.40 7.99
C ARG A 253 16.19 -28.56 8.16
N ALA A 254 16.13 -27.79 9.24
CA ALA A 254 15.13 -26.74 9.36
C ALA A 254 15.58 -25.50 8.55
N GLU A 255 14.62 -24.77 7.98
CA GLU A 255 14.90 -23.47 7.36
C GLU A 255 15.06 -22.42 8.46
N ASP A 256 16.31 -22.13 8.82
CA ASP A 256 16.71 -21.22 9.92
C ASP A 256 17.04 -19.81 9.46
N GLY A 257 16.82 -19.52 8.17
CA GLY A 257 17.14 -18.22 7.56
C GLY A 257 18.60 -18.04 7.19
N MET A 258 19.48 -19.03 7.50
CA MET A 258 20.88 -18.97 7.10
C MET A 258 21.05 -19.22 5.60
N ALA A 259 22.07 -18.58 5.02
CA ALA A 259 22.40 -18.78 3.61
C ALA A 259 22.84 -20.23 3.35
N VAL A 260 22.27 -20.82 2.31
CA VAL A 260 22.60 -22.18 1.85
C VAL A 260 23.26 -22.04 0.48
N PRO A 261 24.59 -22.32 0.36
CA PRO A 261 25.31 -22.11 -0.91
C PRO A 261 24.68 -22.84 -2.10
N GLU A 262 24.16 -24.04 -1.90
CA GLU A 262 23.52 -24.84 -2.94
C GLU A 262 22.24 -24.20 -3.48
N LEU A 263 21.52 -23.43 -2.66
CA LEU A 263 20.27 -22.75 -3.04
C LEU A 263 20.50 -21.32 -3.51
N GLN A 264 21.74 -20.80 -3.44
CA GLN A 264 22.07 -19.43 -3.84
C GLN A 264 21.61 -19.07 -5.27
N PRO A 265 21.66 -19.96 -6.28
CA PRO A 265 21.14 -19.65 -7.61
C PRO A 265 19.66 -19.29 -7.63
N LEU A 266 18.88 -19.77 -6.65
CA LEU A 266 17.46 -19.46 -6.52
C LEU A 266 17.19 -18.05 -5.95
N ASP A 267 18.20 -17.37 -5.42
CA ASP A 267 18.07 -16.01 -4.87
C ASP A 267 18.12 -14.91 -5.96
N ALA A 268 18.44 -15.29 -7.21
CA ALA A 268 18.40 -14.40 -8.35
C ALA A 268 16.97 -13.85 -8.57
N PRO A 269 16.80 -12.64 -9.13
CA PRO A 269 15.50 -12.07 -9.45
C PRO A 269 14.59 -13.06 -10.20
N LEU A 270 13.30 -13.14 -9.80
CA LEU A 270 12.36 -14.15 -10.33
C LEU A 270 12.25 -14.13 -11.87
N ASP A 271 12.35 -12.96 -12.47
CA ASP A 271 12.33 -12.76 -13.93
C ASP A 271 13.57 -13.32 -14.63
N LYS A 272 14.70 -13.42 -13.91
CA LYS A 272 15.97 -13.98 -14.41
C LYS A 272 16.06 -15.50 -14.20
N LEU A 273 15.19 -16.09 -13.39
CA LEU A 273 15.16 -17.54 -13.20
C LEU A 273 14.58 -18.26 -14.42
N SER A 274 15.38 -19.10 -15.05
CA SER A 274 14.97 -19.89 -16.21
C SER A 274 13.93 -20.94 -15.80
N ARG A 275 12.82 -21.04 -16.55
CA ARG A 275 11.82 -22.11 -16.36
C ARG A 275 12.42 -23.51 -16.50
N ASN A 276 13.42 -23.67 -17.38
CA ASN A 276 14.08 -24.95 -17.59
C ASN A 276 14.93 -25.36 -16.38
N ASP A 277 15.63 -24.40 -15.77
CA ASP A 277 16.44 -24.65 -14.59
C ASP A 277 15.55 -25.01 -13.38
N LEU A 278 14.47 -24.27 -13.16
CA LEU A 278 13.49 -24.58 -12.11
C LEU A 278 12.86 -25.97 -12.33
N ALA A 279 12.50 -26.30 -13.57
CA ALA A 279 11.95 -27.63 -13.90
C ALA A 279 12.97 -28.75 -13.70
N LYS A 280 14.27 -28.49 -13.91
CA LYS A 280 15.35 -29.42 -13.62
C LYS A 280 15.45 -29.65 -12.10
N TRP A 281 15.53 -28.58 -11.31
CA TRP A 281 15.57 -28.69 -9.84
C TRP A 281 14.40 -29.49 -9.28
N LEU A 282 13.17 -29.23 -9.75
CA LEU A 282 11.99 -29.95 -9.31
C LEU A 282 12.08 -31.43 -9.60
N ARG A 283 12.52 -31.81 -10.82
CA ARG A 283 12.71 -33.21 -11.21
C ARG A 283 13.80 -33.92 -10.38
N ASP A 284 14.93 -33.23 -10.12
CA ASP A 284 16.04 -33.77 -9.31
C ASP A 284 15.63 -33.99 -7.84
N LEU A 285 14.60 -33.32 -7.39
CA LEU A 285 13.96 -33.45 -6.08
C LEU A 285 12.74 -34.40 -6.10
N GLY A 286 12.40 -34.98 -7.26
CA GLY A 286 11.25 -35.88 -7.39
C GLY A 286 9.90 -35.21 -7.39
N LEU A 287 9.86 -33.90 -7.69
CA LEU A 287 8.62 -33.12 -7.71
C LEU A 287 8.08 -32.93 -9.13
N SER A 288 6.77 -32.80 -9.24
CA SER A 288 6.11 -32.36 -10.49
C SER A 288 6.54 -30.95 -10.86
N THR A 289 6.72 -30.69 -12.16
CA THR A 289 7.06 -29.34 -12.66
C THR A 289 5.88 -28.37 -12.67
N ASN A 290 4.66 -28.89 -12.54
CA ASN A 290 3.44 -28.06 -12.45
C ASN A 290 3.19 -27.66 -10.98
N PRO A 291 3.35 -26.37 -10.59
CA PRO A 291 3.12 -25.94 -9.22
C PRO A 291 1.64 -26.01 -8.79
N ALA A 292 0.70 -25.99 -9.75
CA ALA A 292 -0.73 -26.11 -9.51
C ALA A 292 -1.23 -27.59 -9.52
N GLY A 293 -0.32 -28.56 -9.64
CA GLY A 293 -0.68 -29.98 -9.51
C GLY A 293 -1.01 -30.34 -8.06
N GLU A 294 -1.89 -31.31 -7.86
CA GLU A 294 -2.50 -31.65 -6.57
C GLU A 294 -1.47 -31.84 -5.44
N GLU A 295 -0.41 -32.65 -5.68
CA GLU A 295 0.66 -32.91 -4.69
C GLU A 295 1.44 -31.61 -4.33
N ASN A 296 1.78 -30.82 -5.36
CA ASN A 296 2.51 -29.57 -5.16
C ASN A 296 1.62 -28.53 -4.46
N LEU A 297 0.32 -28.49 -4.79
CA LEU A 297 -0.64 -27.61 -4.17
C LEU A 297 -0.77 -27.88 -2.67
N ALA A 298 -0.89 -29.16 -2.29
CA ALA A 298 -0.95 -29.58 -0.89
C ALA A 298 0.36 -29.24 -0.13
N ARG A 299 1.51 -29.38 -0.80
CA ARG A 299 2.81 -28.98 -0.24
C ARG A 299 2.94 -27.48 -0.07
N LEU A 300 2.54 -26.68 -1.08
CA LEU A 300 2.52 -25.23 -1.01
C LEU A 300 1.58 -24.73 0.09
N ALA A 301 0.39 -25.31 0.21
CA ALA A 301 -0.54 -24.97 1.27
C ALA A 301 0.08 -25.16 2.65
N ARG A 302 0.82 -26.26 2.88
CA ARG A 302 1.55 -26.48 4.15
C ARG A 302 2.66 -25.44 4.36
N VAL A 303 3.45 -25.13 3.34
CA VAL A 303 4.52 -24.11 3.41
C VAL A 303 3.96 -22.74 3.73
N LEU A 304 2.80 -22.40 3.16
CA LEU A 304 2.11 -21.13 3.39
C LEU A 304 1.24 -21.14 4.66
N GLY A 305 1.14 -22.27 5.39
CA GLY A 305 0.26 -22.38 6.56
C GLY A 305 -1.23 -22.21 6.23
N LEU A 306 -1.64 -22.64 5.03
CA LEU A 306 -3.02 -22.50 4.56
C LEU A 306 -3.87 -23.72 4.93
N PRO A 307 -5.13 -23.54 5.36
CA PRO A 307 -6.08 -24.63 5.55
C PRO A 307 -6.51 -25.22 4.18
N GLU A 308 -7.07 -26.43 4.20
CA GLU A 308 -7.58 -27.11 3.00
C GLU A 308 -8.59 -26.25 2.22
N SER A 309 -9.45 -25.53 2.93
CA SER A 309 -10.45 -24.64 2.33
C SER A 309 -9.85 -23.51 1.46
N ALA A 310 -8.58 -23.15 1.66
CA ALA A 310 -7.88 -22.15 0.90
C ALA A 310 -7.21 -22.67 -0.38
N GLN A 311 -7.15 -23.98 -0.58
CA GLN A 311 -6.44 -24.60 -1.71
C GLN A 311 -7.05 -24.23 -3.06
N THR A 312 -8.38 -24.10 -3.14
CA THR A 312 -9.06 -23.67 -4.37
C THR A 312 -8.60 -22.30 -4.83
N ARG A 313 -8.53 -21.32 -3.91
CA ARG A 313 -8.01 -19.97 -4.25
C ARG A 313 -6.52 -19.98 -4.57
N LEU A 314 -5.74 -20.82 -3.90
CA LEU A 314 -4.32 -21.00 -4.23
C LEU A 314 -4.16 -21.51 -5.65
N MET A 315 -4.94 -22.51 -6.05
CA MET A 315 -4.93 -23.05 -7.41
C MET A 315 -5.32 -21.98 -8.43
N GLU A 316 -6.40 -21.26 -8.20
CA GLU A 316 -6.85 -20.15 -9.07
C GLU A 316 -5.78 -19.06 -9.21
N ALA A 317 -5.13 -18.65 -8.10
CA ALA A 317 -4.04 -17.68 -8.11
C ALA A 317 -2.84 -18.16 -8.94
N LEU A 318 -2.47 -19.43 -8.83
CA LEU A 318 -1.37 -20.00 -9.62
C LEU A 318 -1.72 -20.15 -11.11
N GLN A 319 -2.98 -20.35 -11.47
CA GLN A 319 -3.42 -20.53 -12.86
C GLN A 319 -3.64 -19.19 -13.57
N SER A 320 -4.29 -18.25 -12.94
CA SER A 320 -4.74 -16.98 -13.56
C SER A 320 -4.09 -15.72 -13.00
N GLY A 321 -3.25 -15.84 -11.97
CA GLY A 321 -2.73 -14.71 -11.22
C GLY A 321 -3.73 -14.22 -10.17
N ILE A 322 -3.28 -13.33 -9.29
CA ILE A 322 -4.15 -12.65 -8.33
C ILE A 322 -4.78 -11.44 -9.00
N LYS A 323 -6.10 -11.41 -9.09
CA LYS A 323 -6.84 -10.22 -9.52
C LYS A 323 -6.61 -9.10 -8.52
N HIS A 324 -6.16 -7.95 -9.00
CA HIS A 324 -5.84 -6.82 -8.14
C HIS A 324 -6.09 -5.49 -8.85
N ASN A 325 -6.33 -4.46 -8.07
CA ASN A 325 -6.43 -3.10 -8.53
C ASN A 325 -5.13 -2.35 -8.24
N VAL A 326 -4.68 -1.54 -9.20
CA VAL A 326 -3.53 -0.64 -8.99
C VAL A 326 -4.03 0.79 -9.05
N LEU A 327 -3.83 1.50 -7.94
CA LEU A 327 -4.20 2.89 -7.77
C LEU A 327 -2.94 3.73 -7.64
N ASN A 328 -2.61 4.43 -8.69
CA ASN A 328 -1.48 5.35 -8.77
C ASN A 328 -1.88 6.61 -9.54
N ALA A 329 -0.94 7.54 -9.69
CA ALA A 329 -1.18 8.81 -10.38
C ALA A 329 -1.75 8.68 -11.81
N LYS A 330 -1.58 7.51 -12.46
CA LYS A 330 -2.12 7.24 -13.81
C LYS A 330 -3.62 6.94 -13.82
N LYS A 331 -4.21 6.50 -12.68
CA LYS A 331 -5.60 6.02 -12.57
C LYS A 331 -6.43 6.79 -11.54
N HIS A 332 -6.19 8.08 -11.43
CA HIS A 332 -6.83 8.92 -10.42
C HIS A 332 -8.36 9.00 -10.55
N ASP A 333 -8.89 8.98 -11.77
CA ASP A 333 -10.34 9.12 -12.02
C ASP A 333 -11.17 7.93 -11.49
N GLU A 334 -10.54 6.75 -11.30
CA GLU A 334 -11.18 5.55 -10.78
C GLU A 334 -10.99 5.35 -9.25
N GLU A 335 -10.32 6.30 -8.58
CA GLU A 335 -9.87 6.16 -7.20
C GLU A 335 -10.98 5.76 -6.24
N SER A 336 -12.10 6.49 -6.24
CA SER A 336 -13.19 6.27 -5.29
C SER A 336 -13.79 4.87 -5.40
N ARG A 337 -13.98 4.37 -6.63
CA ARG A 337 -14.53 3.04 -6.89
C ARG A 337 -13.56 1.94 -6.46
N ILE A 338 -12.28 2.07 -6.80
CA ILE A 338 -11.24 1.08 -6.46
C ILE A 338 -11.12 0.96 -4.94
N ILE A 339 -11.18 2.08 -4.22
CA ILE A 339 -11.06 2.09 -2.76
C ILE A 339 -12.32 1.53 -2.10
N ALA A 340 -13.51 1.79 -2.65
CA ALA A 340 -14.75 1.21 -2.16
C ALA A 340 -14.71 -0.33 -2.16
N ASP A 341 -14.14 -0.92 -3.20
CA ASP A 341 -14.00 -2.38 -3.36
C ASP A 341 -12.80 -2.97 -2.62
N ALA A 342 -11.90 -2.15 -2.07
CA ALA A 342 -10.67 -2.63 -1.43
C ALA A 342 -10.92 -3.47 -0.16
N GLY A 343 -12.10 -3.37 0.45
CA GLY A 343 -12.51 -4.17 1.60
C GLY A 343 -13.24 -5.48 1.25
N ALA A 344 -13.44 -5.79 -0.02
CA ALA A 344 -14.13 -7.00 -0.45
C ALA A 344 -13.33 -8.27 -0.15
N LEU A 345 -14.00 -9.41 -0.05
CA LEU A 345 -13.41 -10.70 0.30
C LEU A 345 -12.25 -11.10 -0.63
N GLY A 346 -11.04 -11.16 -0.07
CA GLY A 346 -9.82 -11.50 -0.80
C GLY A 346 -9.36 -10.44 -1.82
N ALA A 347 -9.90 -9.23 -1.78
CA ALA A 347 -9.47 -8.13 -2.64
C ALA A 347 -8.00 -7.78 -2.40
N VAL A 348 -7.28 -7.44 -3.46
CA VAL A 348 -5.92 -6.94 -3.40
C VAL A 348 -5.86 -5.58 -4.10
N THR A 349 -5.50 -4.54 -3.36
CA THR A 349 -5.36 -3.18 -3.88
C THR A 349 -3.95 -2.69 -3.63
N ILE A 350 -3.25 -2.30 -4.69
CA ILE A 350 -1.92 -1.70 -4.62
C ILE A 350 -2.10 -0.19 -4.82
N ALA A 351 -1.65 0.61 -3.87
CA ALA A 351 -1.83 2.05 -3.91
C ALA A 351 -0.51 2.79 -3.68
N THR A 352 -0.19 3.77 -4.53
CA THR A 352 0.92 4.69 -4.26
C THR A 352 0.50 5.75 -3.28
N ASN A 353 1.36 5.98 -2.28
CA ASN A 353 1.14 6.95 -1.21
C ASN A 353 -0.28 6.86 -0.62
N MET A 354 -0.92 7.94 -0.30
CA MET A 354 -2.22 7.97 0.35
C MET A 354 -3.41 7.93 -0.62
N ALA A 355 -3.32 7.16 -1.70
CA ALA A 355 -4.44 6.97 -2.61
C ALA A 355 -5.71 6.57 -1.82
N GLY A 356 -6.84 7.19 -2.16
CA GLY A 356 -8.07 7.04 -1.40
C GLY A 356 -8.14 7.86 -0.10
N ARG A 357 -7.31 8.90 0.07
CA ARG A 357 -7.42 9.80 1.22
C ARG A 357 -8.81 10.44 1.27
N GLY A 358 -9.46 10.33 2.46
CA GLY A 358 -10.83 10.84 2.66
C GLY A 358 -11.93 9.86 2.28
N VAL A 359 -11.61 8.69 1.72
CA VAL A 359 -12.56 7.61 1.44
C VAL A 359 -12.41 6.53 2.50
N ASP A 360 -13.51 6.03 3.03
CA ASP A 360 -13.54 4.91 3.97
C ASP A 360 -13.51 3.57 3.23
N ILE A 361 -12.82 2.57 3.79
CA ILE A 361 -12.80 1.20 3.26
C ILE A 361 -13.72 0.36 4.13
N LYS A 362 -14.87 -0.01 3.58
CA LYS A 362 -15.85 -0.86 4.26
C LYS A 362 -15.51 -2.33 4.06
N LEU A 363 -15.52 -3.10 5.13
CA LEU A 363 -15.31 -4.55 5.04
C LEU A 363 -16.50 -5.21 4.32
N GLY A 364 -16.21 -6.04 3.35
CA GLY A 364 -17.19 -6.64 2.44
C GLY A 364 -17.37 -5.89 1.11
N GLY A 365 -16.87 -4.66 1.01
CA GLY A 365 -17.07 -3.77 -0.13
C GLY A 365 -18.17 -2.73 0.11
N GLU A 366 -18.47 -1.94 -0.91
CA GLU A 366 -19.52 -0.93 -0.84
C GLU A 366 -20.82 -1.46 -1.45
N LEU A 367 -21.87 -1.49 -0.62
CA LEU A 367 -23.22 -1.81 -1.08
C LEU A 367 -23.73 -0.72 -2.02
N ALA A 368 -24.18 -1.11 -3.19
CA ALA A 368 -24.82 -0.20 -4.14
C ALA A 368 -26.07 0.44 -3.52
N GLU A 369 -26.26 1.74 -3.74
CA GLU A 369 -27.38 2.50 -3.19
C GLU A 369 -28.73 1.90 -3.62
N GLU A 370 -28.81 1.35 -4.82
CA GLU A 370 -29.99 0.67 -5.37
C GLU A 370 -30.36 -0.56 -4.54
N VAL A 371 -29.37 -1.36 -4.12
CA VAL A 371 -29.54 -2.55 -3.26
C VAL A 371 -30.08 -2.14 -1.90
N LEU A 372 -29.47 -1.14 -1.26
CA LEU A 372 -29.95 -0.63 0.03
C LEU A 372 -31.37 -0.06 -0.05
N THR A 373 -31.66 0.66 -1.14
CA THR A 373 -32.99 1.22 -1.39
C THR A 373 -34.03 0.11 -1.55
N ALA A 374 -33.70 -0.95 -2.29
CA ALA A 374 -34.56 -2.10 -2.49
C ALA A 374 -34.85 -2.83 -1.17
N VAL A 375 -33.81 -3.13 -0.39
CA VAL A 375 -33.94 -3.75 0.94
C VAL A 375 -34.79 -2.89 1.87
N ASN A 376 -34.55 -1.58 1.94
CA ASN A 376 -35.36 -0.67 2.78
C ASN A 376 -36.83 -0.64 2.36
N ARG A 377 -37.14 -0.78 1.08
CA ARG A 377 -38.55 -0.88 0.60
C ARG A 377 -39.21 -2.18 1.03
N VAL A 378 -38.48 -3.29 0.99
CA VAL A 378 -38.99 -4.60 1.45
C VAL A 378 -39.26 -4.53 2.96
N LEU A 379 -38.31 -4.03 3.75
CA LEU A 379 -38.46 -3.88 5.21
C LEU A 379 -39.64 -2.95 5.57
N ARG A 380 -39.83 -1.85 4.86
CA ARG A 380 -40.98 -0.95 5.08
C ARG A 380 -42.30 -1.63 4.78
N LYS A 381 -42.35 -2.44 3.69
CA LYS A 381 -43.54 -3.24 3.37
C LYS A 381 -43.83 -4.29 4.43
N ALA A 382 -42.81 -4.84 5.08
CA ALA A 382 -42.95 -5.78 6.21
C ALA A 382 -43.32 -5.13 7.53
N GLY A 383 -43.48 -3.80 7.60
CA GLY A 383 -43.99 -3.09 8.77
C GLY A 383 -42.96 -2.26 9.56
N HIS A 384 -41.71 -2.17 9.11
CA HIS A 384 -40.74 -1.30 9.74
C HIS A 384 -41.01 0.17 9.40
N ALA A 385 -41.21 1.01 10.42
CA ALA A 385 -41.58 2.41 10.24
C ALA A 385 -40.49 3.23 9.55
N ASP A 386 -39.23 3.06 9.97
CA ASP A 386 -38.07 3.70 9.33
C ASP A 386 -36.89 2.74 9.19
N PRO A 387 -36.77 2.03 8.05
CA PRO A 387 -35.65 1.14 7.79
C PRO A 387 -34.30 1.86 7.62
N TYR A 388 -34.32 3.20 7.41
CA TYR A 388 -33.07 3.96 7.25
C TYR A 388 -32.30 4.12 8.55
N ASP A 389 -32.97 4.06 9.69
CA ASP A 389 -32.33 4.10 11.02
C ASP A 389 -31.67 2.77 11.41
N LEU A 390 -31.97 1.69 10.70
CA LEU A 390 -31.40 0.37 10.99
C LEU A 390 -29.94 0.29 10.53
N THR A 391 -29.11 -0.36 11.34
CA THR A 391 -27.76 -0.78 10.88
C THR A 391 -27.87 -1.91 9.84
N ASN A 392 -26.84 -2.16 9.05
CA ASN A 392 -26.85 -3.25 8.07
C ASN A 392 -27.03 -4.62 8.73
N GLU A 393 -26.48 -4.84 9.92
CA GLU A 393 -26.68 -6.07 10.70
C GLU A 393 -28.16 -6.24 11.12
N GLN A 394 -28.79 -5.16 11.54
CA GLN A 394 -30.23 -5.17 11.86
C GLN A 394 -31.07 -5.43 10.61
N ARG A 395 -30.76 -4.74 9.47
CA ARG A 395 -31.43 -5.01 8.18
C ARG A 395 -31.32 -6.47 7.79
N LYS A 396 -30.12 -7.07 7.93
CA LYS A 396 -29.90 -8.49 7.65
C LYS A 396 -30.77 -9.38 8.53
N ALA A 397 -30.79 -9.14 9.83
CA ALA A 397 -31.59 -9.93 10.79
C ALA A 397 -33.08 -9.87 10.45
N GLU A 398 -33.60 -8.68 10.16
CA GLU A 398 -35.03 -8.50 9.81
C GLU A 398 -35.34 -9.07 8.41
N LEU A 399 -34.46 -8.89 7.43
CA LEU A 399 -34.65 -9.42 6.09
C LEU A 399 -34.70 -10.95 6.06
N LEU A 400 -33.93 -11.63 6.89
CA LEU A 400 -33.91 -13.09 7.02
C LEU A 400 -35.24 -13.65 7.57
N GLN A 401 -36.05 -12.82 8.24
CA GLN A 401 -37.38 -13.20 8.71
C GLN A 401 -38.45 -13.08 7.64
N ILE A 402 -38.17 -12.38 6.52
CA ILE A 402 -39.12 -12.15 5.45
C ILE A 402 -38.94 -13.25 4.39
N PRO A 403 -39.98 -14.07 4.11
CA PRO A 403 -39.92 -15.08 3.05
C PRO A 403 -39.60 -14.47 1.70
N GLU A 404 -38.80 -15.19 0.90
CA GLU A 404 -38.43 -14.71 -0.44
C GLU A 404 -39.65 -14.34 -1.31
N SER A 405 -40.76 -15.08 -1.18
CA SER A 405 -42.03 -14.80 -1.89
C SER A 405 -42.63 -13.44 -1.57
N GLU A 406 -42.32 -12.87 -0.42
CA GLU A 406 -42.84 -11.56 0.04
C GLU A 406 -41.91 -10.39 -0.36
N GLN A 407 -40.67 -10.68 -0.80
CA GLN A 407 -39.72 -9.68 -1.25
C GLN A 407 -40.08 -9.09 -2.64
N GLY A 408 -40.95 -9.78 -3.39
CA GLY A 408 -41.52 -9.30 -4.64
C GLY A 408 -40.45 -9.09 -5.72
N ILE A 409 -40.50 -7.95 -6.40
CA ILE A 409 -39.57 -7.62 -7.51
C ILE A 409 -38.13 -7.32 -7.01
N TYR A 410 -37.90 -7.20 -5.70
CA TYR A 410 -36.60 -6.88 -5.09
C TYR A 410 -35.87 -8.12 -4.56
N GLN A 411 -36.29 -9.32 -4.94
CA GLN A 411 -35.71 -10.58 -4.48
C GLN A 411 -34.21 -10.69 -4.86
N ALA A 412 -33.84 -10.22 -6.06
CA ALA A 412 -32.44 -10.25 -6.51
C ALA A 412 -31.54 -9.34 -5.68
N GLU A 413 -31.99 -8.12 -5.40
CA GLU A 413 -31.26 -7.15 -4.57
C GLU A 413 -31.17 -7.60 -3.11
N CYS A 414 -32.24 -8.18 -2.58
CA CYS A 414 -32.22 -8.75 -1.22
C CYS A 414 -31.22 -9.89 -1.10
N ARG A 415 -31.15 -10.78 -2.09
CA ARG A 415 -30.15 -11.85 -2.13
C ARG A 415 -28.73 -11.29 -2.22
N LEU A 416 -28.50 -10.33 -3.11
CA LEU A 416 -27.19 -9.67 -3.25
C LEU A 416 -26.78 -9.01 -1.94
N PHE A 417 -27.69 -8.33 -1.26
CA PHE A 417 -27.43 -7.74 0.07
C PHE A 417 -27.00 -8.80 1.08
N LEU A 418 -27.68 -9.94 1.15
CA LEU A 418 -27.35 -11.03 2.08
C LEU A 418 -25.99 -11.66 1.75
N GLU A 419 -25.67 -11.87 0.48
CA GLU A 419 -24.38 -12.38 0.00
C GLU A 419 -23.23 -11.44 0.39
N GLU A 420 -23.40 -10.12 0.21
CA GLU A 420 -22.41 -9.12 0.59
C GLU A 420 -22.24 -9.03 2.11
N MET A 421 -23.34 -9.12 2.88
CA MET A 421 -23.28 -9.16 4.35
C MET A 421 -22.60 -10.43 4.87
N GLU A 422 -22.77 -11.56 4.20
CA GLU A 422 -22.04 -12.80 4.51
C GLU A 422 -20.55 -12.64 4.17
N GLY A 423 -20.24 -12.06 3.00
CA GLY A 423 -18.89 -11.71 2.60
C GLY A 423 -18.19 -10.81 3.63
N ALA A 424 -18.87 -9.79 4.13
CA ALA A 424 -18.34 -8.91 5.18
C ALA A 424 -18.05 -9.66 6.49
N GLY A 425 -18.93 -10.60 6.90
CA GLY A 425 -18.70 -11.48 8.04
C GLY A 425 -17.43 -12.32 7.87
N ARG A 426 -17.27 -12.96 6.72
CA ARG A 426 -16.07 -13.76 6.40
C ARG A 426 -14.80 -12.92 6.37
N VAL A 427 -14.86 -11.68 5.92
CA VAL A 427 -13.72 -10.73 5.97
C VAL A 427 -13.37 -10.42 7.42
N LYS A 428 -14.35 -10.20 8.31
CA LYS A 428 -14.11 -9.96 9.74
C LYS A 428 -13.47 -11.19 10.41
N GLU A 429 -13.95 -12.38 10.10
CA GLU A 429 -13.38 -13.66 10.58
C GLU A 429 -11.95 -13.88 10.09
N ALA A 430 -11.64 -13.48 8.85
CA ALA A 430 -10.28 -13.50 8.29
C ALA A 430 -9.33 -12.44 8.90
N GLY A 431 -9.81 -11.59 9.82
CA GLY A 431 -9.02 -10.57 10.51
C GLY A 431 -9.15 -9.16 9.93
N GLY A 432 -10.14 -8.91 9.07
CA GLY A 432 -10.41 -7.61 8.47
C GLY A 432 -9.35 -7.16 7.46
N LEU A 433 -9.28 -5.86 7.18
CA LEU A 433 -8.32 -5.32 6.22
C LEU A 433 -6.88 -5.45 6.74
N HIS A 434 -6.00 -6.05 5.92
CA HIS A 434 -4.57 -6.09 6.17
C HIS A 434 -3.84 -5.03 5.34
N VAL A 435 -3.15 -4.11 6.00
CA VAL A 435 -2.39 -3.03 5.36
C VAL A 435 -0.92 -3.40 5.34
N VAL A 436 -0.33 -3.39 4.15
CA VAL A 436 1.10 -3.71 3.96
C VAL A 436 1.82 -2.49 3.41
N GLY A 437 2.89 -2.05 4.08
CA GLY A 437 3.82 -1.06 3.54
C GLY A 437 5.01 -1.76 2.87
N SER A 438 5.28 -1.46 1.61
CA SER A 438 6.43 -2.01 0.88
C SER A 438 7.74 -1.30 1.20
N GLU A 439 7.66 -0.11 1.81
CA GLU A 439 8.78 0.75 2.21
C GLU A 439 8.31 1.73 3.29
N ARG A 440 9.25 2.34 4.00
CA ARG A 440 8.97 3.48 4.88
C ARG A 440 8.98 4.79 4.10
N HIS A 441 8.08 5.68 4.45
CA HIS A 441 8.09 7.05 3.95
C HIS A 441 9.03 7.93 4.78
N GLU A 442 9.52 9.03 4.21
CA GLU A 442 10.37 9.99 4.92
C GLU A 442 9.69 10.57 6.18
N ALA A 443 8.39 10.79 6.11
CA ALA A 443 7.62 11.28 7.25
C ALA A 443 6.78 10.18 7.90
N ARG A 444 7.01 9.94 9.19
CA ARG A 444 6.29 8.94 10.00
C ARG A 444 4.76 9.12 9.96
N ARG A 445 4.28 10.34 9.79
CA ARG A 445 2.85 10.64 9.65
C ARG A 445 2.21 9.92 8.46
N ILE A 446 2.95 9.74 7.35
CA ILE A 446 2.45 9.06 6.15
C ILE A 446 2.27 7.57 6.43
N ASP A 447 3.25 6.94 7.10
CA ASP A 447 3.13 5.56 7.53
C ASP A 447 1.92 5.36 8.47
N ASN A 448 1.72 6.28 9.42
CA ASN A 448 0.58 6.24 10.32
C ASN A 448 -0.76 6.43 9.59
N GLN A 449 -0.81 7.25 8.55
CA GLN A 449 -2.00 7.42 7.71
C GLN A 449 -2.30 6.16 6.89
N LEU A 450 -1.27 5.48 6.39
CA LEU A 450 -1.42 4.19 5.71
C LEU A 450 -1.94 3.13 6.70
N ARG A 451 -1.30 2.95 7.85
CA ARG A 451 -1.76 2.04 8.92
C ARG A 451 -3.20 2.34 9.35
N GLY A 452 -3.57 3.62 9.42
CA GLY A 452 -4.90 4.09 9.81
C GLY A 452 -6.02 3.76 8.81
N ARG A 453 -5.73 3.05 7.71
CA ARG A 453 -6.74 2.48 6.82
C ARG A 453 -7.39 1.23 7.39
N ALA A 454 -6.66 0.46 8.21
CA ALA A 454 -7.15 -0.76 8.85
C ALA A 454 -7.80 -0.49 10.22
N ALA A 455 -8.62 -1.41 10.67
CA ALA A 455 -9.29 -1.43 11.98
C ALA A 455 -10.09 -0.14 12.25
N ARG A 456 -10.87 0.29 11.30
CA ARG A 456 -11.77 1.43 11.47
C ARG A 456 -13.08 0.98 12.10
N GLN A 457 -13.70 1.90 12.82
CA GLN A 457 -15.03 1.71 13.43
C GLN A 457 -15.15 0.49 14.36
N GLY A 458 -14.02 0.05 14.96
CA GLY A 458 -13.99 -1.12 15.83
C GLY A 458 -13.93 -2.47 15.12
N ASP A 459 -13.85 -2.47 13.80
CA ASP A 459 -13.64 -3.69 13.01
C ASP A 459 -12.21 -4.24 13.20
N PRO A 460 -11.99 -5.54 12.98
CA PRO A 460 -10.66 -6.12 12.98
C PRO A 460 -9.83 -5.55 11.82
N GLY A 461 -8.51 -5.52 12.01
CA GLY A 461 -7.58 -5.07 10.99
C GLY A 461 -6.15 -5.11 11.48
N SER A 462 -5.21 -5.17 10.54
CA SER A 462 -3.80 -5.31 10.86
C SER A 462 -2.91 -4.52 9.90
N SER A 463 -1.66 -4.27 10.31
CA SER A 463 -0.66 -3.65 9.45
C SER A 463 0.71 -4.24 9.66
N GLN A 464 1.53 -4.27 8.58
CA GLN A 464 2.93 -4.69 8.61
C GLN A 464 3.73 -3.97 7.53
N PHE A 465 5.01 -3.68 7.81
CA PHE A 465 5.94 -3.13 6.82
C PHE A 465 7.01 -4.13 6.46
N TYR A 466 7.32 -4.20 5.17
CA TYR A 466 8.40 -4.99 4.59
C TYR A 466 9.46 -4.04 4.06
N LEU A 467 10.66 -4.13 4.61
CA LEU A 467 11.76 -3.20 4.34
C LEU A 467 12.95 -3.96 3.74
N SER A 468 13.77 -3.26 3.00
CA SER A 468 15.06 -3.73 2.51
C SER A 468 16.17 -2.74 2.85
N LEU A 469 17.37 -3.26 3.08
CA LEU A 469 18.55 -2.39 3.22
C LEU A 469 18.88 -1.65 1.90
N GLU A 470 18.30 -2.10 0.79
CA GLU A 470 18.43 -1.46 -0.52
C GLU A 470 17.37 -0.39 -0.79
N ASP A 471 16.37 -0.21 0.09
CA ASP A 471 15.35 0.84 -0.02
C ASP A 471 15.99 2.22 0.05
N GLU A 472 15.42 3.19 -0.68
CA GLU A 472 16.01 4.53 -0.82
C GLU A 472 16.27 5.21 0.55
N LEU A 473 15.32 5.13 1.47
CA LEU A 473 15.45 5.68 2.81
C LEU A 473 16.61 5.02 3.58
N MET A 474 16.73 3.69 3.49
CA MET A 474 17.79 2.93 4.16
C MET A 474 19.15 3.23 3.55
N ARG A 475 19.26 3.42 2.23
CA ARG A 475 20.52 3.84 1.57
C ARG A 475 20.95 5.24 2.00
N ARG A 476 20.00 6.18 2.16
CA ARG A 476 20.33 7.56 2.57
C ARG A 476 20.78 7.66 4.02
N PHE A 477 20.18 6.92 4.94
CA PHE A 477 20.38 7.07 6.37
C PHE A 477 21.05 5.87 7.06
N GLY A 478 20.97 4.67 6.48
CA GLY A 478 21.50 3.44 7.06
C GLY A 478 23.00 3.23 6.85
N GLY A 479 23.56 3.85 5.81
CA GLY A 479 24.97 3.74 5.47
C GLY A 479 25.45 2.28 5.22
N GLN A 480 26.67 2.15 4.70
CA GLN A 480 27.31 0.86 4.44
C GLN A 480 27.53 0.04 5.72
N GLY A 481 27.68 0.73 6.88
CA GLY A 481 27.92 0.08 8.17
C GLY A 481 26.78 -0.81 8.69
N VAL A 482 25.51 -0.53 8.34
CA VAL A 482 24.39 -1.42 8.73
C VAL A 482 24.36 -2.67 7.84
N SER A 483 24.71 -2.53 6.56
CA SER A 483 24.84 -3.65 5.63
C SER A 483 25.97 -4.61 6.05
N ASP A 484 27.09 -4.05 6.53
CA ASP A 484 28.26 -4.83 6.97
C ASP A 484 28.01 -5.54 8.32
N LEU A 485 27.16 -4.98 9.17
CA LEU A 485 26.79 -5.57 10.47
C LEU A 485 25.86 -6.79 10.33
N MET A 486 25.19 -6.94 9.18
CA MET A 486 24.30 -8.06 8.87
C MET A 486 24.94 -9.11 7.95
N GLN A 487 26.25 -8.98 7.62
CA GLN A 487 27.08 -10.01 7.02
C GLN A 487 27.64 -10.95 8.07
#